data_6ae6ace46b9cd873aa41b5d9204a517a
#
_entry.id   6ae6ace46b9cd873aa41b5d9204a517a
#
_cell.length_a   1.000
_cell.length_b   1.000
_cell.length_c   1.000
_cell.angle_alpha   90.00
_cell.angle_beta   90.00
_cell.angle_gamma   90.00
#
_symmetry.space_group_name_H-M   'P 1'
#
loop_
_entity.id
_entity.type
_entity.pdbx_description
1 polymer ?
#
loop_
_entity_poly.entity_id
_entity_poly.type
_entity_poly.pdbx_seq_one_letter_code
_entity_poly.pdbx_strand_id
1 'polypeptide(L)'
;MSTVQDALQALTDLTPGRQQILADAVAGLSRAARQLPSKYFYDARGSRLFEQITHTPEYYPTRTELALLDRVLPEIARAVGAHAHVVELGSGSGRKTARLLAALQDPVAYTPIEISRAALLSSIDHLAPALPQVEMLPVCADFTRPVQVPEPERPAARRLLFFPGSTLGNFAGDEAIALLRAMRQTMGDDGLALVGIDLHKDPALIEAAYNDADGITAAFTLNLLARLNREVGSDFDLDGFRHQARYSTARLRIETDLVSQREQDVHLDGQTFHFQAGEPIRVEYSHKYTEASFNHLLQQAGLETVAHWDASDPAYGLRLLRASAPHR
;
A
#
# COMPACT_ATOMS: atom_id res chain seq x y z
N MET A 1 -13.81 -26.35 2.52
CA MET A 1 -12.94 -25.95 1.37
C MET A 1 -13.47 -24.63 0.87
N SER A 2 -12.69 -23.56 0.99
CA SER A 2 -13.10 -22.25 0.51
C SER A 2 -13.05 -22.21 -1.02
N THR A 3 -14.16 -21.88 -1.65
CA THR A 3 -14.24 -21.69 -3.09
C THR A 3 -14.24 -20.19 -3.41
N VAL A 4 -13.96 -19.82 -4.66
CA VAL A 4 -14.14 -18.42 -5.12
C VAL A 4 -15.54 -17.91 -4.82
N GLN A 5 -16.55 -18.79 -4.96
CA GLN A 5 -17.96 -18.43 -4.70
C GLN A 5 -18.20 -18.15 -3.22
N ASP A 6 -17.63 -18.93 -2.31
CA ASP A 6 -17.73 -18.68 -0.86
C ASP A 6 -17.06 -17.36 -0.49
N ALA A 7 -15.86 -17.08 -1.05
CA ALA A 7 -15.17 -15.81 -0.85
C ALA A 7 -15.97 -14.60 -1.36
N LEU A 8 -16.68 -14.74 -2.50
CA LEU A 8 -17.55 -13.69 -3.02
C LEU A 8 -18.77 -13.45 -2.14
N GLN A 9 -19.30 -14.49 -1.48
CA GLN A 9 -20.40 -14.35 -0.51
C GLN A 9 -19.93 -13.68 0.79
N ALA A 10 -18.67 -13.91 1.20
CA ALA A 10 -18.07 -13.28 2.37
C ALA A 10 -17.56 -11.84 2.11
N LEU A 11 -17.62 -11.34 0.86
CA LEU A 11 -17.09 -10.03 0.50
C LEU A 11 -17.80 -8.89 1.24
N THR A 12 -17.04 -8.15 2.03
CA THR A 12 -17.44 -6.86 2.61
C THR A 12 -16.98 -5.74 1.70
N ASP A 13 -17.92 -4.92 1.18
CA ASP A 13 -17.59 -3.80 0.27
C ASP A 13 -17.85 -2.45 0.95
N LEU A 14 -16.76 -1.76 1.27
CA LEU A 14 -16.70 -0.42 1.87
C LEU A 14 -15.93 0.55 0.96
N THR A 15 -15.99 0.34 -0.35
CA THR A 15 -15.30 1.18 -1.35
C THR A 15 -15.69 2.65 -1.20
N PRO A 16 -14.75 3.60 -1.25
CA PRO A 16 -15.06 5.03 -1.21
C PRO A 16 -16.03 5.41 -2.34
N GLY A 17 -17.18 5.94 -1.98
CA GLY A 17 -18.17 6.39 -2.95
C GLY A 17 -17.76 7.69 -3.64
N ARG A 18 -18.47 8.04 -4.74
CA ARG A 18 -18.23 9.27 -5.55
C ARG A 18 -18.14 10.53 -4.69
N GLN A 19 -19.01 10.67 -3.69
CA GLN A 19 -19.04 11.84 -2.80
C GLN A 19 -17.74 11.99 -1.99
N GLN A 20 -17.17 10.88 -1.51
CA GLN A 20 -15.91 10.91 -0.78
C GLN A 20 -14.73 11.28 -1.70
N ILE A 21 -14.69 10.74 -2.91
CA ILE A 21 -13.66 11.08 -3.92
C ILE A 21 -13.74 12.58 -4.24
N LEU A 22 -14.93 13.09 -4.46
CA LEU A 22 -15.18 14.51 -4.72
C LEU A 22 -14.72 15.39 -3.56
N ALA A 23 -15.14 15.08 -2.34
CA ALA A 23 -14.76 15.85 -1.15
C ALA A 23 -13.24 15.87 -0.93
N ASP A 24 -12.58 14.72 -1.06
CA ASP A 24 -11.11 14.62 -0.91
C ASP A 24 -10.39 15.41 -2.02
N ALA A 25 -10.89 15.38 -3.26
CA ALA A 25 -10.31 16.11 -4.38
C ALA A 25 -10.44 17.64 -4.21
N VAL A 26 -11.64 18.12 -3.87
CA VAL A 26 -11.90 19.54 -3.60
C VAL A 26 -11.05 20.03 -2.43
N ALA A 27 -11.03 19.30 -1.32
CA ALA A 27 -10.22 19.65 -0.16
C ALA A 27 -8.72 19.69 -0.48
N GLY A 28 -8.24 18.75 -1.29
CA GLY A 28 -6.84 18.68 -1.69
C GLY A 28 -6.41 19.80 -2.64
N LEU A 29 -7.24 20.12 -3.64
CA LEU A 29 -6.98 21.18 -4.61
C LEU A 29 -7.11 22.59 -4.02
N SER A 30 -7.90 22.74 -2.94
CA SER A 30 -8.08 24.03 -2.25
C SER A 30 -6.93 24.39 -1.31
N ARG A 31 -5.95 23.48 -1.08
CA ARG A 31 -4.78 23.76 -0.22
C ARG A 31 -3.83 24.74 -0.94
N ALA A 32 -3.11 25.55 -0.16
CA ALA A 32 -2.04 26.39 -0.69
C ALA A 32 -0.92 25.53 -1.34
N ALA A 33 -0.57 24.39 -0.75
CA ALA A 33 0.23 23.34 -1.39
C ALA A 33 -0.73 22.23 -1.79
N ARG A 34 -1.10 22.20 -3.06
CA ARG A 34 -2.11 21.27 -3.58
C ARG A 34 -1.65 19.82 -3.46
N GLN A 35 -2.59 18.96 -3.08
CA GLN A 35 -2.32 17.54 -2.88
C GLN A 35 -3.55 16.71 -3.22
N LEU A 36 -3.36 15.57 -3.87
CA LEU A 36 -4.40 14.58 -4.10
C LEU A 36 -3.99 13.24 -3.45
N PRO A 37 -4.93 12.51 -2.82
CA PRO A 37 -4.59 11.25 -2.14
C PRO A 37 -4.16 10.15 -3.11
N SER A 38 -3.02 9.52 -2.85
CA SER A 38 -2.44 8.44 -3.66
C SER A 38 -3.33 7.18 -3.75
N LYS A 39 -4.21 6.96 -2.78
CA LYS A 39 -5.19 5.84 -2.82
C LYS A 39 -6.06 5.85 -4.09
N TYR A 40 -6.25 7.02 -4.70
CA TYR A 40 -7.04 7.15 -5.93
C TYR A 40 -6.29 6.78 -7.21
N PHE A 41 -5.01 6.45 -7.15
CA PHE A 41 -4.31 5.79 -8.26
C PHE A 41 -4.93 4.43 -8.61
N TYR A 42 -5.42 3.69 -7.60
CA TYR A 42 -5.78 2.29 -7.68
C TYR A 42 -7.24 2.06 -8.08
N ASP A 43 -7.64 2.54 -9.29
CA ASP A 43 -8.78 1.99 -10.00
C ASP A 43 -8.36 0.74 -10.81
N ALA A 44 -9.26 0.13 -11.55
CA ALA A 44 -8.95 -1.04 -12.36
C ALA A 44 -7.80 -0.81 -13.38
N ARG A 45 -7.68 0.41 -13.94
CA ARG A 45 -6.59 0.77 -14.84
C ARG A 45 -5.30 1.00 -14.08
N GLY A 46 -5.37 1.77 -12.99
CA GLY A 46 -4.20 2.07 -12.15
C GLY A 46 -3.59 0.81 -11.54
N SER A 47 -4.41 -0.14 -11.07
CA SER A 47 -3.92 -1.43 -10.56
C SER A 47 -3.15 -2.22 -11.63
N ARG A 48 -3.62 -2.21 -12.89
CA ARG A 48 -2.87 -2.83 -14.00
C ARG A 48 -1.57 -2.10 -14.33
N LEU A 49 -1.58 -0.76 -14.31
CA LEU A 49 -0.36 0.04 -14.52
C LEU A 49 0.64 -0.20 -13.39
N PHE A 50 0.19 -0.29 -12.14
CA PHE A 50 1.08 -0.61 -11.03
C PHE A 50 1.70 -2.01 -11.19
N GLU A 51 0.92 -3.01 -11.61
CA GLU A 51 1.48 -4.34 -11.90
C GLU A 51 2.55 -4.26 -13.00
N GLN A 52 2.36 -3.45 -14.05
CA GLN A 52 3.39 -3.23 -15.07
C GLN A 52 4.63 -2.55 -14.49
N ILE A 53 4.48 -1.52 -13.62
CA ILE A 53 5.60 -0.89 -12.90
C ILE A 53 6.44 -1.95 -12.18
N THR A 54 5.81 -2.93 -11.51
CA THR A 54 6.55 -3.97 -10.77
C THR A 54 7.45 -4.84 -11.66
N HIS A 55 7.30 -4.77 -12.98
CA HIS A 55 8.09 -5.52 -13.96
C HIS A 55 9.14 -4.65 -14.67
N THR A 56 9.15 -3.33 -14.47
CA THR A 56 10.19 -2.48 -15.07
C THR A 56 11.56 -2.76 -14.44
N PRO A 57 12.64 -2.63 -15.24
CA PRO A 57 14.01 -2.86 -14.73
C PRO A 57 14.38 -1.93 -13.57
N GLU A 58 13.89 -0.70 -13.58
CA GLU A 58 14.18 0.32 -12.59
C GLU A 58 13.47 0.06 -11.25
N TYR A 59 12.26 -0.52 -11.26
CA TYR A 59 11.47 -0.72 -10.06
C TYR A 59 11.94 -1.95 -9.26
N TYR A 60 13.02 -1.78 -8.50
CA TYR A 60 13.63 -2.85 -7.69
C TYR A 60 12.77 -3.31 -6.50
N PRO A 61 11.88 -2.50 -5.84
CA PRO A 61 11.30 -2.86 -4.55
C PRO A 61 10.58 -4.21 -4.56
N THR A 62 9.73 -4.47 -5.58
CA THR A 62 8.95 -5.72 -5.64
C THR A 62 9.85 -6.95 -5.79
N ARG A 63 10.82 -6.93 -6.72
CA ARG A 63 11.69 -8.10 -6.95
C ARG A 63 12.62 -8.36 -5.76
N THR A 64 13.12 -7.29 -5.11
CA THR A 64 13.98 -7.42 -3.93
C THR A 64 13.22 -7.98 -2.74
N GLU A 65 12.00 -7.47 -2.48
CA GLU A 65 11.15 -7.98 -1.40
C GLU A 65 10.76 -9.43 -1.62
N LEU A 66 10.39 -9.83 -2.85
CA LEU A 66 10.06 -11.22 -3.18
C LEU A 66 11.26 -12.14 -2.93
N ALA A 67 12.45 -11.77 -3.40
CA ALA A 67 13.66 -12.58 -3.20
C ALA A 67 14.04 -12.68 -1.70
N LEU A 68 13.88 -11.57 -0.96
CA LEU A 68 14.10 -11.57 0.49
C LEU A 68 13.07 -12.46 1.20
N LEU A 69 11.79 -12.30 0.87
CA LEU A 69 10.71 -13.09 1.45
C LEU A 69 10.95 -14.58 1.23
N ASP A 70 11.19 -15.01 -0.02
CA ASP A 70 11.45 -16.42 -0.37
C ASP A 70 12.60 -17.02 0.46
N ARG A 71 13.64 -16.24 0.73
CA ARG A 71 14.80 -16.66 1.54
C ARG A 71 14.45 -16.90 3.01
N VAL A 72 13.57 -16.06 3.58
CA VAL A 72 13.33 -16.01 5.04
C VAL A 72 12.00 -16.61 5.48
N LEU A 73 11.17 -17.09 4.53
CA LEU A 73 9.88 -17.73 4.81
C LEU A 73 9.94 -18.81 5.92
N PRO A 74 10.94 -19.72 5.97
CA PRO A 74 11.00 -20.72 7.03
C PRO A 74 11.16 -20.12 8.43
N GLU A 75 11.87 -18.99 8.54
CA GLU A 75 12.06 -18.29 9.81
C GLU A 75 10.80 -17.55 10.23
N ILE A 76 10.15 -16.87 9.26
CA ILE A 76 8.85 -16.21 9.47
C ILE A 76 7.81 -17.23 9.92
N ALA A 77 7.67 -18.36 9.22
CA ALA A 77 6.68 -19.40 9.56
C ALA A 77 6.89 -19.95 10.96
N ARG A 78 8.17 -20.16 11.37
CA ARG A 78 8.50 -20.61 12.73
C ARG A 78 8.11 -19.57 13.78
N ALA A 79 8.37 -18.28 13.52
CA ALA A 79 8.06 -17.20 14.45
C ALA A 79 6.53 -16.95 14.57
N VAL A 80 5.79 -17.09 13.48
CA VAL A 80 4.33 -16.95 13.45
C VAL A 80 3.65 -18.14 14.12
N GLY A 81 4.14 -19.37 13.88
CA GLY A 81 3.53 -20.60 14.39
C GLY A 81 2.29 -21.03 13.61
N ALA A 82 1.59 -22.05 14.15
CA ALA A 82 0.43 -22.64 13.50
C ALA A 82 -0.85 -21.80 13.68
N HIS A 83 -1.82 -22.05 12.79
CA HIS A 83 -3.19 -21.55 12.87
C HIS A 83 -3.29 -20.01 12.87
N ALA A 84 -2.47 -19.36 12.05
CA ALA A 84 -2.54 -17.90 11.89
C ALA A 84 -3.77 -17.48 11.04
N HIS A 85 -4.40 -16.36 11.41
CA HIS A 85 -5.27 -15.57 10.54
C HIS A 85 -4.42 -14.45 9.93
N VAL A 86 -4.18 -14.51 8.63
CA VAL A 86 -3.42 -13.49 7.92
C VAL A 86 -4.34 -12.36 7.45
N VAL A 87 -4.04 -11.13 7.84
CA VAL A 87 -4.74 -9.91 7.40
C VAL A 87 -3.77 -9.06 6.63
N GLU A 88 -4.02 -8.81 5.35
CA GLU A 88 -3.12 -8.04 4.50
C GLU A 88 -3.70 -6.67 4.18
N LEU A 89 -2.88 -5.63 4.32
CA LEU A 89 -3.23 -4.26 3.98
C LEU A 89 -2.67 -3.93 2.59
N GLY A 90 -3.56 -3.77 1.59
CA GLY A 90 -3.18 -3.55 0.20
C GLY A 90 -2.69 -4.83 -0.48
N SER A 91 -3.60 -5.77 -0.73
CA SER A 91 -3.24 -7.11 -1.22
C SER A 91 -2.69 -7.14 -2.66
N GLY A 92 -3.06 -6.16 -3.48
CA GLY A 92 -2.61 -6.07 -4.86
C GLY A 92 -2.82 -7.36 -5.65
N SER A 93 -1.74 -7.89 -6.27
CA SER A 93 -1.79 -9.12 -7.10
C SER A 93 -1.75 -10.43 -6.29
N GLY A 94 -1.56 -10.39 -4.97
CA GLY A 94 -1.48 -11.58 -4.12
C GLY A 94 -0.21 -12.44 -4.26
N ARG A 95 0.75 -12.06 -5.11
CA ARG A 95 1.96 -12.88 -5.37
C ARG A 95 2.83 -13.12 -4.13
N LYS A 96 2.99 -12.11 -3.28
CA LYS A 96 3.75 -12.23 -2.02
C LYS A 96 2.98 -13.07 -1.01
N THR A 97 1.68 -12.86 -0.96
CA THR A 97 0.76 -13.53 -0.06
C THR A 97 0.63 -15.02 -0.34
N ALA A 98 0.59 -15.41 -1.63
CA ALA A 98 0.61 -16.82 -2.01
C ALA A 98 1.82 -17.57 -1.40
N ARG A 99 3.01 -16.94 -1.46
CA ARG A 99 4.24 -17.49 -0.87
C ARG A 99 4.16 -17.58 0.65
N LEU A 100 3.71 -16.51 1.29
CA LEU A 100 3.57 -16.45 2.75
C LEU A 100 2.60 -17.53 3.24
N LEU A 101 1.38 -17.57 2.71
CA LEU A 101 0.35 -18.52 3.11
C LEU A 101 0.77 -19.97 2.87
N ALA A 102 1.47 -20.26 1.77
CA ALA A 102 1.98 -21.60 1.48
C ALA A 102 3.09 -22.06 2.44
N ALA A 103 3.83 -21.11 3.03
CA ALA A 103 4.91 -21.42 3.98
C ALA A 103 4.44 -21.52 5.44
N LEU A 104 3.31 -20.88 5.79
CA LEU A 104 2.76 -20.91 7.13
C LEU A 104 2.22 -22.30 7.50
N GLN A 105 2.27 -22.64 8.78
CA GLN A 105 1.78 -23.91 9.29
C GLN A 105 0.27 -23.84 9.51
N ASP A 106 -0.51 -24.51 8.67
CA ASP A 106 -1.98 -24.60 8.74
C ASP A 106 -2.67 -23.24 9.01
N PRO A 107 -2.46 -22.22 8.15
CA PRO A 107 -3.15 -20.93 8.31
C PRO A 107 -4.66 -21.12 8.18
N VAL A 108 -5.43 -20.51 9.10
CA VAL A 108 -6.87 -20.73 9.17
C VAL A 108 -7.67 -19.86 8.22
N ALA A 109 -7.23 -18.60 8.06
CA ALA A 109 -7.93 -17.65 7.21
C ALA A 109 -6.99 -16.60 6.62
N TYR A 110 -7.45 -15.99 5.54
CA TYR A 110 -6.83 -14.84 4.90
C TYR A 110 -7.87 -13.74 4.63
N THR A 111 -7.60 -12.56 5.15
CA THR A 111 -8.40 -11.35 4.94
C THR A 111 -7.58 -10.32 4.15
N PRO A 112 -7.68 -10.30 2.82
CA PRO A 112 -7.16 -9.18 2.03
C PRO A 112 -8.03 -7.94 2.21
N ILE A 113 -7.40 -6.80 2.54
CA ILE A 113 -8.03 -5.49 2.57
C ILE A 113 -7.48 -4.69 1.40
N GLU A 114 -8.31 -4.38 0.41
CA GLU A 114 -7.89 -3.75 -0.85
C GLU A 114 -8.93 -2.73 -1.32
N ILE A 115 -8.48 -1.54 -1.70
CA ILE A 115 -9.38 -0.48 -2.16
C ILE A 115 -9.87 -0.69 -3.60
N SER A 116 -9.09 -1.41 -4.40
CA SER A 116 -9.44 -1.77 -5.77
C SER A 116 -10.23 -3.08 -5.81
N ARG A 117 -11.55 -3.00 -5.94
CA ARG A 117 -12.41 -4.18 -6.03
C ARG A 117 -11.97 -5.14 -7.14
N ALA A 118 -11.50 -4.61 -8.28
CA ALA A 118 -11.04 -5.43 -9.39
C ALA A 118 -9.73 -6.20 -9.03
N ALA A 119 -8.78 -5.55 -8.35
CA ALA A 119 -7.56 -6.20 -7.89
C ALA A 119 -7.86 -7.25 -6.82
N LEU A 120 -8.74 -6.93 -5.86
CA LEU A 120 -9.18 -7.85 -4.80
C LEU A 120 -9.77 -9.13 -5.39
N LEU A 121 -10.73 -9.02 -6.30
CA LEU A 121 -11.38 -10.18 -6.91
C LEU A 121 -10.38 -11.00 -7.74
N SER A 122 -9.50 -10.35 -8.51
CA SER A 122 -8.46 -11.04 -9.28
C SER A 122 -7.50 -11.81 -8.38
N SER A 123 -7.11 -11.26 -7.22
CA SER A 123 -6.24 -11.97 -6.28
C SER A 123 -6.92 -13.18 -5.66
N ILE A 124 -8.20 -13.09 -5.31
CA ILE A 124 -8.99 -14.22 -4.79
C ILE A 124 -9.15 -15.33 -5.81
N ASP A 125 -9.43 -14.98 -7.08
CA ASP A 125 -9.56 -15.97 -8.17
C ASP A 125 -8.29 -16.83 -8.32
N HIS A 126 -7.13 -16.27 -8.01
CA HIS A 126 -5.86 -17.00 -8.05
C HIS A 126 -5.55 -17.75 -6.75
N LEU A 127 -5.83 -17.14 -5.59
CA LEU A 127 -5.44 -17.69 -4.28
C LEU A 127 -6.37 -18.78 -3.79
N ALA A 128 -7.69 -18.65 -3.93
CA ALA A 128 -8.64 -19.59 -3.36
C ALA A 128 -8.47 -21.02 -3.92
N PRO A 129 -8.30 -21.24 -5.24
CA PRO A 129 -8.06 -22.59 -5.76
C PRO A 129 -6.71 -23.19 -5.33
N ALA A 130 -5.68 -22.33 -5.12
CA ALA A 130 -4.35 -22.77 -4.70
C ALA A 130 -4.26 -23.12 -3.20
N LEU A 131 -5.15 -22.56 -2.40
CA LEU A 131 -5.15 -22.66 -0.93
C LEU A 131 -6.55 -23.03 -0.39
N PRO A 132 -7.12 -24.20 -0.79
CA PRO A 132 -8.51 -24.56 -0.49
C PRO A 132 -8.76 -24.79 1.01
N GLN A 133 -7.71 -24.94 1.83
CA GLN A 133 -7.78 -25.10 3.28
C GLN A 133 -7.83 -23.75 4.02
N VAL A 134 -7.57 -22.62 3.35
CA VAL A 134 -7.56 -21.28 3.94
C VAL A 134 -8.90 -20.61 3.65
N GLU A 135 -9.59 -20.18 4.70
CA GLU A 135 -10.83 -19.42 4.55
C GLU A 135 -10.53 -18.02 3.98
N MET A 136 -11.18 -17.63 2.88
CA MET A 136 -10.99 -16.33 2.24
C MET A 136 -12.08 -15.36 2.70
N LEU A 137 -11.68 -14.28 3.36
CA LEU A 137 -12.56 -13.27 3.97
C LEU A 137 -12.26 -11.86 3.38
N PRO A 138 -12.50 -11.63 2.09
CA PRO A 138 -12.10 -10.40 1.42
C PRO A 138 -12.87 -9.18 1.89
N VAL A 139 -12.16 -8.05 2.06
CA VAL A 139 -12.72 -6.75 2.42
C VAL A 139 -12.27 -5.71 1.41
N CYS A 140 -13.21 -5.13 0.67
CA CYS A 140 -12.94 -4.02 -0.22
C CYS A 140 -13.06 -2.71 0.56
N ALA A 141 -11.93 -2.12 0.97
CA ALA A 141 -11.91 -0.94 1.84
C ALA A 141 -10.63 -0.12 1.73
N ASP A 142 -10.73 1.12 2.15
CA ASP A 142 -9.59 1.99 2.45
C ASP A 142 -9.03 1.65 3.85
N PHE A 143 -7.91 0.94 3.92
CA PHE A 143 -7.29 0.51 5.18
C PHE A 143 -6.72 1.67 6.01
N THR A 144 -6.69 2.89 5.49
CA THR A 144 -6.33 4.10 6.27
C THR A 144 -7.44 4.52 7.23
N ARG A 145 -8.61 3.89 7.12
CA ARG A 145 -9.77 4.06 8.01
C ARG A 145 -9.95 2.81 8.86
N PRO A 146 -10.69 2.90 9.97
CA PRO A 146 -11.02 1.72 10.74
C PRO A 146 -11.78 0.70 9.90
N VAL A 147 -11.21 -0.51 9.79
CA VAL A 147 -11.83 -1.65 9.10
C VAL A 147 -12.05 -2.75 10.12
N GLN A 148 -13.28 -3.23 10.21
CA GLN A 148 -13.57 -4.42 11.00
C GLN A 148 -13.10 -5.65 10.24
N VAL A 149 -12.15 -6.37 10.82
CA VAL A 149 -11.65 -7.64 10.27
C VAL A 149 -12.67 -8.74 10.59
N PRO A 150 -13.17 -9.47 9.58
CA PRO A 150 -14.07 -10.61 9.81
C PRO A 150 -13.38 -11.69 10.68
N GLU A 151 -14.17 -12.34 11.53
CA GLU A 151 -13.67 -13.48 12.31
C GLU A 151 -13.79 -14.77 11.48
N PRO A 152 -12.75 -15.62 11.47
CA PRO A 152 -12.78 -16.89 10.76
C PRO A 152 -13.67 -17.93 11.48
N GLU A 153 -14.21 -18.88 10.72
CA GLU A 153 -14.97 -20.00 11.30
C GLU A 153 -14.10 -20.89 12.21
N ARG A 154 -12.86 -21.15 11.77
CA ARG A 154 -11.86 -21.85 12.60
C ARG A 154 -11.18 -20.85 13.53
N PRO A 155 -11.08 -21.11 14.86
CA PRO A 155 -10.35 -20.22 15.75
C PRO A 155 -8.89 -20.06 15.35
N ALA A 156 -8.44 -18.81 15.20
CA ALA A 156 -7.04 -18.51 14.97
C ALA A 156 -6.26 -18.47 16.28
N ALA A 157 -5.03 -19.02 16.27
CA ALA A 157 -4.12 -18.91 17.41
C ALA A 157 -3.60 -17.48 17.58
N ARG A 158 -3.44 -16.76 16.46
CA ARG A 158 -3.07 -15.34 16.41
C ARG A 158 -3.41 -14.69 15.07
N ARG A 159 -3.43 -13.38 15.06
CA ARG A 159 -3.45 -12.61 13.81
C ARG A 159 -2.02 -12.26 13.37
N LEU A 160 -1.77 -12.42 12.07
CA LEU A 160 -0.58 -11.89 11.41
C LEU A 160 -1.02 -10.78 10.45
N LEU A 161 -0.73 -9.54 10.78
CA LEU A 161 -0.86 -8.46 9.81
C LEU A 161 0.29 -8.54 8.80
N PHE A 162 -0.02 -8.51 7.52
CA PHE A 162 0.96 -8.46 6.44
C PHE A 162 0.85 -7.13 5.70
N PHE A 163 1.93 -6.36 5.72
CA PHE A 163 1.97 -5.03 5.10
C PHE A 163 3.23 -4.88 4.25
N PRO A 164 3.24 -5.52 3.06
CA PRO A 164 4.39 -5.53 2.16
C PRO A 164 4.48 -4.29 1.28
N GLY A 165 5.51 -4.27 0.41
CA GLY A 165 5.66 -3.29 -0.67
C GLY A 165 6.20 -1.94 -0.24
N SER A 166 6.65 -1.80 1.00
CA SER A 166 7.01 -0.50 1.58
C SER A 166 5.87 0.53 1.54
N THR A 167 4.63 0.04 1.53
CA THR A 167 3.41 0.86 1.47
C THR A 167 3.30 1.83 2.64
N LEU A 168 3.88 1.49 3.81
CA LEU A 168 4.00 2.42 4.93
C LEU A 168 4.73 3.72 4.55
N GLY A 169 5.64 3.66 3.57
CA GLY A 169 6.37 4.82 3.06
C GLY A 169 5.49 5.89 2.40
N ASN A 170 4.27 5.56 2.02
CA ASN A 170 3.33 6.52 1.40
C ASN A 170 2.70 7.47 2.44
N PHE A 171 2.92 7.20 3.73
CA PHE A 171 2.37 7.98 4.85
C PHE A 171 3.47 8.77 5.54
N ALA A 172 3.20 10.04 5.85
CA ALA A 172 4.18 10.92 6.50
C ALA A 172 3.88 11.08 8.00
N GLY A 173 4.94 11.08 8.82
CA GLY A 173 4.87 11.49 10.21
C GLY A 173 3.70 10.88 10.98
N ASP A 174 2.77 11.73 11.42
CA ASP A 174 1.63 11.33 12.24
C ASP A 174 0.69 10.33 11.56
N GLU A 175 0.58 10.37 10.22
CA GLU A 175 -0.25 9.41 9.46
C GLU A 175 0.34 8.00 9.54
N ALA A 176 1.65 7.86 9.39
CA ALA A 176 2.34 6.58 9.53
C ALA A 176 2.22 6.02 10.95
N ILE A 177 2.36 6.89 11.96
CA ILE A 177 2.18 6.52 13.38
C ILE A 177 0.74 6.09 13.64
N ALA A 178 -0.24 6.83 13.13
CA ALA A 178 -1.66 6.49 13.27
C ALA A 178 -1.99 5.13 12.65
N LEU A 179 -1.44 4.85 11.44
CA LEU A 179 -1.61 3.57 10.77
C LEU A 179 -0.97 2.42 11.55
N LEU A 180 0.26 2.60 12.05
CA LEU A 180 0.92 1.61 12.90
C LEU A 180 0.16 1.33 14.20
N ARG A 181 -0.45 2.36 14.81
CA ARG A 181 -1.34 2.20 15.98
C ARG A 181 -2.60 1.42 15.63
N ALA A 182 -3.21 1.70 14.48
CA ALA A 182 -4.36 0.93 14.00
C ALA A 182 -3.99 -0.55 13.73
N MET A 183 -2.82 -0.80 13.14
CA MET A 183 -2.28 -2.15 12.96
C MET A 183 -2.10 -2.87 14.30
N ARG A 184 -1.51 -2.19 15.32
CA ARG A 184 -1.37 -2.73 16.67
C ARG A 184 -2.71 -3.13 17.29
N GLN A 185 -3.73 -2.29 17.13
CA GLN A 185 -5.09 -2.60 17.63
C GLN A 185 -5.70 -3.80 16.90
N THR A 186 -5.52 -3.86 15.58
CA THR A 186 -6.09 -4.95 14.76
C THR A 186 -5.42 -6.30 15.04
N MET A 187 -4.11 -6.34 15.24
CA MET A 187 -3.40 -7.60 15.52
C MET A 187 -3.66 -8.12 16.93
N GLY A 188 -4.04 -7.24 17.88
CA GLY A 188 -4.22 -7.62 19.29
C GLY A 188 -2.90 -7.85 20.03
N ASP A 189 -3.01 -8.24 21.30
CA ASP A 189 -1.84 -8.34 22.20
C ASP A 189 -0.87 -9.46 21.82
N ASP A 190 -1.38 -10.60 21.35
CA ASP A 190 -0.59 -11.78 20.94
C ASP A 190 -0.31 -11.83 19.44
N GLY A 191 -0.76 -10.82 18.70
CA GLY A 191 -0.60 -10.73 17.26
C GLY A 191 0.79 -10.27 16.84
N LEU A 192 1.08 -10.47 15.55
CA LEU A 192 2.30 -10.04 14.90
C LEU A 192 1.99 -9.19 13.66
N ALA A 193 2.94 -8.33 13.25
CA ALA A 193 2.86 -7.67 11.96
C ALA A 193 4.17 -7.88 11.19
N LEU A 194 4.07 -8.35 9.95
CA LEU A 194 5.19 -8.45 9.02
C LEU A 194 5.13 -7.27 8.04
N VAL A 195 6.09 -6.36 8.14
CA VAL A 195 6.12 -5.11 7.40
C VAL A 195 7.33 -5.07 6.48
N GLY A 196 7.10 -4.78 5.20
CA GLY A 196 8.15 -4.48 4.24
C GLY A 196 8.52 -3.00 4.26
N ILE A 197 9.81 -2.70 4.31
CA ILE A 197 10.33 -1.33 4.30
C ILE A 197 11.45 -1.17 3.29
N ASP A 198 11.36 -0.14 2.48
CA ASP A 198 12.43 0.26 1.57
C ASP A 198 13.45 1.09 2.34
N LEU A 199 14.72 0.66 2.30
CA LEU A 199 15.79 1.29 3.07
C LEU A 199 16.47 2.37 2.24
N HIS A 200 17.00 3.40 2.93
CA HIS A 200 17.80 4.44 2.30
C HIS A 200 19.04 3.83 1.62
N LYS A 201 19.32 4.27 0.41
CA LYS A 201 20.42 3.82 -0.45
C LYS A 201 20.81 4.92 -1.43
N ASP A 202 21.52 4.59 -2.49
CA ASP A 202 21.87 5.53 -3.56
C ASP A 202 20.65 6.30 -4.07
N PRO A 203 20.64 7.65 -3.98
CA PRO A 203 19.58 8.50 -4.46
C PRO A 203 19.22 8.28 -5.93
N ALA A 204 20.19 8.02 -6.79
CA ALA A 204 19.97 7.82 -8.22
C ALA A 204 19.18 6.52 -8.48
N LEU A 205 19.49 5.45 -7.76
CA LEU A 205 18.75 4.18 -7.84
C LEU A 205 17.31 4.35 -7.35
N ILE A 206 17.11 5.07 -6.24
CA ILE A 206 15.78 5.35 -5.71
C ILE A 206 14.96 6.16 -6.70
N GLU A 207 15.52 7.24 -7.26
CA GLU A 207 14.79 8.15 -8.15
C GLU A 207 14.44 7.47 -9.48
N ALA A 208 15.33 6.64 -10.03
CA ALA A 208 15.08 5.87 -11.24
C ALA A 208 13.87 4.95 -11.12
N ALA A 209 13.64 4.34 -9.95
CA ALA A 209 12.51 3.45 -9.70
C ALA A 209 11.13 4.13 -9.84
N TYR A 210 11.07 5.46 -9.79
CA TYR A 210 9.85 6.26 -9.95
C TYR A 210 9.82 7.08 -11.25
N ASN A 211 10.82 6.90 -12.12
CA ASN A 211 10.94 7.57 -13.41
C ASN A 211 11.43 6.57 -14.47
N ASP A 212 10.68 5.47 -14.64
CA ASP A 212 11.03 4.42 -15.60
C ASP A 212 11.09 4.96 -17.04
N ALA A 213 12.00 4.40 -17.83
CA ALA A 213 12.25 4.84 -19.21
C ALA A 213 11.03 4.62 -20.13
N ASP A 214 10.19 3.64 -19.84
CA ASP A 214 8.99 3.32 -20.61
C ASP A 214 7.81 4.25 -20.28
N GLY A 215 7.92 5.11 -19.24
CA GLY A 215 6.89 6.06 -18.83
C GLY A 215 5.64 5.43 -18.21
N ILE A 216 5.74 4.20 -17.71
CA ILE A 216 4.61 3.49 -17.10
C ILE A 216 4.22 4.16 -15.79
N THR A 217 5.20 4.60 -14.97
CA THR A 217 4.95 5.35 -13.74
C THR A 217 4.28 6.69 -14.03
N ALA A 218 4.69 7.38 -15.09
CA ALA A 218 4.02 8.61 -15.52
C ALA A 218 2.56 8.35 -15.92
N ALA A 219 2.29 7.28 -16.68
CA ALA A 219 0.93 6.89 -17.04
C ALA A 219 0.08 6.53 -15.80
N PHE A 220 0.69 5.88 -14.81
CA PHE A 220 0.04 5.53 -13.53
C PHE A 220 -0.36 6.78 -12.75
N THR A 221 0.52 7.75 -12.60
CA THR A 221 0.21 8.98 -11.85
C THR A 221 -0.80 9.86 -12.58
N LEU A 222 -0.70 10.02 -13.91
CA LEU A 222 -1.68 10.76 -14.73
C LEU A 222 -3.07 10.09 -14.73
N ASN A 223 -3.14 8.77 -14.52
CA ASN A 223 -4.43 8.07 -14.38
C ASN A 223 -5.27 8.61 -13.22
N LEU A 224 -4.66 9.22 -12.19
CA LEU A 224 -5.40 9.89 -11.11
C LEU A 224 -6.31 11.00 -11.67
N LEU A 225 -5.78 11.87 -12.52
CA LEU A 225 -6.56 12.96 -13.14
C LEU A 225 -7.63 12.41 -14.07
N ALA A 226 -7.29 11.38 -14.88
CA ALA A 226 -8.25 10.70 -15.74
C ALA A 226 -9.40 10.06 -14.93
N ARG A 227 -9.09 9.51 -13.75
CA ARG A 227 -10.09 8.98 -12.82
C ARG A 227 -11.00 10.08 -12.29
N LEU A 228 -10.45 11.23 -11.85
CA LEU A 228 -11.24 12.35 -11.36
C LEU A 228 -12.16 12.89 -12.47
N ASN A 229 -11.67 13.03 -13.70
CA ASN A 229 -12.53 13.43 -14.83
C ASN A 229 -13.71 12.47 -15.01
N ARG A 230 -13.46 11.18 -14.98
CA ARG A 230 -14.46 10.13 -15.21
C ARG A 230 -15.45 10.00 -14.04
N GLU A 231 -14.97 10.01 -12.80
CA GLU A 231 -15.76 9.62 -11.63
C GLU A 231 -16.45 10.80 -10.94
N VAL A 232 -15.82 11.98 -10.95
CA VAL A 232 -16.36 13.16 -10.26
C VAL A 232 -16.65 14.34 -11.18
N GLY A 233 -16.31 14.23 -12.48
CA GLY A 233 -16.66 15.21 -13.49
C GLY A 233 -15.77 16.44 -13.49
N SER A 234 -14.49 16.30 -13.13
CA SER A 234 -13.49 17.33 -13.40
C SER A 234 -13.12 17.35 -14.88
N ASP A 235 -12.45 18.42 -15.33
CA ASP A 235 -12.04 18.63 -16.71
C ASP A 235 -10.51 18.81 -16.87
N PHE A 236 -9.72 18.09 -16.07
CA PHE A 236 -8.26 18.10 -16.24
C PHE A 236 -7.87 17.77 -17.68
N ASP A 237 -7.12 18.65 -18.32
CA ASP A 237 -6.43 18.32 -19.56
C ASP A 237 -5.18 17.49 -19.24
N LEU A 238 -5.21 16.19 -19.57
CA LEU A 238 -4.13 15.27 -19.21
C LEU A 238 -2.81 15.63 -19.91
N ASP A 239 -2.85 16.19 -21.11
CA ASP A 239 -1.67 16.65 -21.84
C ASP A 239 -1.11 17.98 -21.26
N GLY A 240 -1.91 18.65 -20.43
CA GLY A 240 -1.53 19.85 -19.69
C GLY A 240 -0.71 19.58 -18.42
N PHE A 241 -0.55 18.32 -18.02
CA PHE A 241 0.20 17.92 -16.83
C PHE A 241 1.28 16.91 -17.17
N ARG A 242 2.39 16.93 -16.43
CA ARG A 242 3.45 15.95 -16.53
C ARG A 242 3.80 15.35 -15.17
N HIS A 243 4.17 14.10 -15.18
CA HIS A 243 4.75 13.41 -14.03
C HIS A 243 6.13 13.95 -13.68
N GLN A 244 6.43 14.06 -12.39
CA GLN A 244 7.75 14.36 -11.89
C GLN A 244 7.93 13.69 -10.52
N ALA A 245 8.89 12.78 -10.41
CA ALA A 245 9.29 12.21 -9.13
C ALA A 245 10.72 12.62 -8.80
N ARG A 246 10.99 13.06 -7.56
CA ARG A 246 12.31 13.47 -7.07
C ARG A 246 12.57 12.89 -5.69
N TYR A 247 13.80 12.46 -5.47
CA TYR A 247 14.22 12.01 -4.16
C TYR A 247 14.76 13.17 -3.33
N SER A 248 14.14 13.41 -2.18
CA SER A 248 14.59 14.36 -1.18
C SER A 248 15.53 13.67 -0.19
N THR A 249 16.83 13.91 -0.30
CA THR A 249 17.84 13.37 0.63
C THR A 249 17.66 13.91 2.05
N ALA A 250 17.20 15.16 2.18
CA ALA A 250 16.94 15.78 3.49
C ALA A 250 15.75 15.16 4.22
N ARG A 251 14.75 14.64 3.46
CA ARG A 251 13.53 14.05 4.00
C ARG A 251 13.49 12.52 3.84
N LEU A 252 14.50 11.95 3.20
CA LEU A 252 14.62 10.52 2.89
C LEU A 252 13.35 9.95 2.23
N ARG A 253 12.84 10.63 1.21
CA ARG A 253 11.63 10.18 0.52
C ARG A 253 11.59 10.62 -0.93
N ILE A 254 10.89 9.84 -1.74
CA ILE A 254 10.39 10.30 -3.04
C ILE A 254 9.22 11.25 -2.79
N GLU A 255 9.18 12.28 -3.59
CA GLU A 255 8.10 13.24 -3.71
C GLU A 255 7.63 13.23 -5.16
N THR A 256 6.40 12.74 -5.39
CA THR A 256 5.81 12.63 -6.74
C THR A 256 4.77 13.73 -6.94
N ASP A 257 4.94 14.47 -8.01
CA ASP A 257 4.07 15.58 -8.39
C ASP A 257 3.52 15.39 -9.80
N LEU A 258 2.30 15.87 -10.02
CA LEU A 258 1.77 16.21 -11.32
C LEU A 258 1.91 17.71 -11.53
N VAL A 259 2.77 18.11 -12.47
CA VAL A 259 3.16 19.51 -12.68
C VAL A 259 2.43 20.07 -13.87
N SER A 260 1.71 21.17 -13.68
CA SER A 260 1.06 21.88 -14.78
C SER A 260 2.09 22.42 -15.79
N GLN A 261 1.92 22.11 -17.07
CA GLN A 261 2.85 22.52 -18.13
C GLN A 261 2.57 23.92 -18.67
N ARG A 262 1.40 24.47 -18.34
CA ARG A 262 0.94 25.82 -18.79
C ARG A 262 0.01 26.41 -17.75
N GLU A 263 -0.30 27.69 -17.91
CA GLU A 263 -1.40 28.34 -17.22
C GLU A 263 -2.72 27.75 -17.73
N GLN A 264 -3.57 27.26 -16.79
CA GLN A 264 -4.84 26.64 -17.13
C GLN A 264 -5.79 26.60 -15.92
N ASP A 265 -7.08 26.53 -16.23
CA ASP A 265 -8.14 26.35 -15.24
C ASP A 265 -8.66 24.91 -15.27
N VAL A 266 -8.99 24.40 -14.10
CA VAL A 266 -9.65 23.09 -13.91
C VAL A 266 -10.93 23.32 -13.14
N HIS A 267 -12.04 22.78 -13.63
CA HIS A 267 -13.34 22.89 -13.00
C HIS A 267 -13.72 21.58 -12.30
N LEU A 268 -14.19 21.70 -11.09
CA LEU A 268 -14.68 20.58 -10.28
C LEU A 268 -15.72 21.10 -9.28
N ASP A 269 -16.91 20.47 -9.25
CA ASP A 269 -17.99 20.78 -8.31
C ASP A 269 -18.37 22.28 -8.27
N GLY A 270 -18.46 22.91 -9.44
CA GLY A 270 -18.77 24.32 -9.58
C GLY A 270 -17.66 25.30 -9.13
N GLN A 271 -16.50 24.79 -8.75
CA GLN A 271 -15.32 25.57 -8.40
C GLN A 271 -14.33 25.59 -9.55
N THR A 272 -13.55 26.68 -9.65
CA THR A 272 -12.45 26.80 -10.60
C THR A 272 -11.13 26.81 -9.84
N PHE A 273 -10.23 25.94 -10.22
CA PHE A 273 -8.87 25.83 -9.70
C PHE A 273 -7.89 26.31 -10.76
N HIS A 274 -7.34 27.50 -10.55
CA HIS A 274 -6.36 28.09 -11.46
C HIS A 274 -4.97 27.53 -11.19
N PHE A 275 -4.26 27.08 -12.22
CA PHE A 275 -2.89 26.58 -12.18
C PHE A 275 -1.95 27.47 -12.96
N GLN A 276 -0.83 27.84 -12.37
CA GLN A 276 0.28 28.48 -13.08
C GLN A 276 1.12 27.42 -13.81
N ALA A 277 1.84 27.82 -14.86
CA ALA A 277 2.84 26.96 -15.47
C ALA A 277 3.93 26.61 -14.43
N GLY A 278 4.24 25.32 -14.28
CA GLY A 278 5.18 24.81 -13.29
C GLY A 278 4.57 24.52 -11.90
N GLU A 279 3.30 24.81 -11.68
CA GLU A 279 2.65 24.56 -10.39
C GLU A 279 2.41 23.05 -10.17
N PRO A 280 2.85 22.48 -9.02
CA PRO A 280 2.70 21.07 -8.74
C PRO A 280 1.41 20.75 -7.99
N ILE A 281 0.88 19.55 -8.23
CA ILE A 281 -0.04 18.84 -7.35
C ILE A 281 0.74 17.66 -6.75
N ARG A 282 0.96 17.65 -5.44
CA ARG A 282 1.55 16.50 -4.76
C ARG A 282 0.57 15.33 -4.80
N VAL A 283 1.03 14.17 -5.30
CA VAL A 283 0.18 12.99 -5.44
C VAL A 283 0.67 11.79 -4.63
N GLU A 284 1.97 11.75 -4.27
CA GLU A 284 2.52 10.64 -3.50
C GLU A 284 3.79 11.04 -2.74
N TYR A 285 3.98 10.39 -1.60
CA TYR A 285 5.27 10.23 -0.93
C TYR A 285 5.70 8.77 -0.97
N SER A 286 7.01 8.52 -0.94
CA SER A 286 7.54 7.19 -0.65
C SER A 286 8.80 7.31 0.21
N HIS A 287 8.61 7.20 1.53
CA HIS A 287 9.68 7.28 2.51
C HIS A 287 10.62 6.08 2.41
N LYS A 288 11.91 6.37 2.54
CA LYS A 288 12.97 5.38 2.66
C LYS A 288 13.50 5.44 4.08
N TYR A 289 13.61 4.29 4.69
CA TYR A 289 13.88 4.24 6.12
C TYR A 289 15.36 4.01 6.40
N THR A 290 15.84 4.59 7.49
CA THR A 290 16.99 4.09 8.25
C THR A 290 16.46 3.28 9.42
N GLU A 291 17.27 2.46 10.03
CA GLU A 291 16.87 1.73 11.24
C GLU A 291 16.43 2.68 12.35
N ALA A 292 17.16 3.79 12.56
CA ALA A 292 16.80 4.78 13.56
C ALA A 292 15.44 5.44 13.29
N SER A 293 15.17 5.84 12.03
CA SER A 293 13.89 6.49 11.68
C SER A 293 12.71 5.54 11.80
N PHE A 294 12.87 4.27 11.41
CA PHE A 294 11.81 3.27 11.54
C PHE A 294 11.53 2.92 13.01
N ASN A 295 12.58 2.69 13.81
CA ASN A 295 12.45 2.43 15.23
C ASN A 295 11.77 3.58 15.98
N HIS A 296 12.01 4.83 15.56
CA HIS A 296 11.32 5.99 16.12
C HIS A 296 9.79 5.91 15.88
N LEU A 297 9.36 5.56 14.65
CA LEU A 297 7.93 5.36 14.35
C LEU A 297 7.31 4.24 15.18
N LEU A 298 8.03 3.11 15.33
CA LEU A 298 7.55 1.98 16.12
C LEU A 298 7.35 2.36 17.60
N GLN A 299 8.31 3.06 18.20
CA GLN A 299 8.20 3.54 19.58
C GLN A 299 6.97 4.42 19.78
N GLN A 300 6.72 5.36 18.86
CA GLN A 300 5.54 6.23 18.92
C GLN A 300 4.22 5.46 18.75
N ALA A 301 4.26 4.33 18.04
CA ALA A 301 3.08 3.47 17.83
C ALA A 301 2.89 2.41 18.93
N GLY A 302 3.84 2.25 19.86
CA GLY A 302 3.82 1.20 20.86
C GLY A 302 4.08 -0.19 20.26
N LEU A 303 4.97 -0.26 19.28
CA LEU A 303 5.42 -1.48 18.61
C LEU A 303 6.92 -1.67 18.80
N GLU A 304 7.38 -2.92 18.73
CA GLU A 304 8.80 -3.26 18.72
C GLU A 304 9.10 -4.35 17.71
N THR A 305 10.32 -4.35 17.19
CA THR A 305 10.81 -5.38 16.26
C THR A 305 11.27 -6.61 17.03
N VAL A 306 10.69 -7.78 16.70
CA VAL A 306 11.09 -9.08 17.30
C VAL A 306 12.02 -9.87 16.39
N ALA A 307 11.97 -9.63 15.08
CA ALA A 307 12.90 -10.17 14.10
C ALA A 307 13.01 -9.23 12.90
N HIS A 308 14.17 -9.22 12.25
CA HIS A 308 14.37 -8.46 11.03
C HIS A 308 15.24 -9.23 10.03
N TRP A 309 15.01 -8.97 8.76
CA TRP A 309 15.77 -9.55 7.66
C TRP A 309 15.99 -8.48 6.61
N ASP A 310 17.21 -8.39 6.10
CA ASP A 310 17.61 -7.38 5.14
C ASP A 310 18.20 -8.01 3.86
N ALA A 311 17.85 -7.43 2.72
CA ALA A 311 18.61 -7.51 1.50
C ALA A 311 19.61 -6.36 1.47
N SER A 312 20.82 -6.60 0.97
CA SER A 312 21.88 -5.60 0.93
C SER A 312 21.94 -4.85 -0.41
N ASP A 313 21.56 -5.51 -1.50
CA ASP A 313 21.67 -4.94 -2.83
C ASP A 313 20.48 -5.39 -3.74
N PRO A 314 19.54 -4.48 -4.01
CA PRO A 314 19.32 -3.20 -3.31
C PRO A 314 18.87 -3.39 -1.86
N ALA A 315 19.25 -2.44 -0.97
CA ALA A 315 18.88 -2.52 0.44
C ALA A 315 17.35 -2.44 0.62
N TYR A 316 16.79 -3.45 1.29
CA TYR A 316 15.35 -3.57 1.58
C TYR A 316 15.17 -4.42 2.85
N GLY A 317 14.16 -4.15 3.66
CA GLY A 317 13.97 -4.85 4.93
C GLY A 317 12.58 -5.43 5.10
N LEU A 318 12.54 -6.60 5.76
CA LEU A 318 11.33 -7.15 6.39
C LEU A 318 11.48 -7.05 7.90
N ARG A 319 10.42 -6.60 8.57
CA ARG A 319 10.39 -6.41 10.02
C ARG A 319 9.19 -7.17 10.59
N LEU A 320 9.45 -8.10 11.49
CA LEU A 320 8.39 -8.75 12.27
C LEU A 320 8.22 -7.98 13.57
N LEU A 321 7.02 -7.48 13.80
CA LEU A 321 6.69 -6.58 14.90
C LEU A 321 5.72 -7.25 15.87
N ARG A 322 5.76 -6.81 17.13
CA ARG A 322 4.73 -7.09 18.14
C ARG A 322 4.37 -5.83 18.93
N ALA A 323 3.32 -5.88 19.70
CA ALA A 323 3.02 -4.83 20.67
C ALA A 323 4.17 -4.73 21.70
N SER A 324 4.63 -3.50 21.98
CA SER A 324 5.58 -3.27 23.06
C SER A 324 4.90 -3.52 24.39
N ALA A 325 5.64 -4.09 25.36
CA ALA A 325 5.15 -4.19 26.72
C ALA A 325 4.80 -2.78 27.25
N PRO A 326 3.72 -2.62 28.04
CA PRO A 326 3.44 -1.33 28.64
C PRO A 326 4.62 -0.92 29.54
N HIS A 327 5.13 0.28 29.29
CA HIS A 327 6.13 0.84 30.21
C HIS A 327 5.54 0.91 31.61
N ARG A 328 6.11 0.13 32.52
CA ARG A 328 5.75 0.16 33.95
C ARG A 328 6.27 1.44 34.60
#